data_50218a92f306c2d528a4bd3ff5900dd1
#
_entry.id   50218a92f306c2d528a4bd3ff5900dd1
#
_cell.length_a   1.000
_cell.length_b   1.000
_cell.length_c   1.000
_cell.angle_alpha   90.00
_cell.angle_beta   90.00
_cell.angle_gamma   90.00
#
_symmetry.space_group_name_H-M   'P 1'
#
loop_
_entity.id
_entity.type
_entity.pdbx_description
1 polymer ?
#
loop_
_entity_poly.entity_id
_entity_poly.type
_entity_poly.pdbx_seq_one_letter_code
_entity_poly.pdbx_strand_id
1 'polypeptide(L)'
;MEYRKFGNTGRSHAPLGFGMMRLKRDENDQIDQAWVNETLRKAIDNGLNYVDTAYVYPGSEIATGIALSGGYREKVTLASKMPVSKLTCQEDFWKILDEELERLQTDHIDCYLMHALSRERWENYVVKFDVLSLMEQAKAQGKIRHIGFSFHDSLDAFKMILDAYDGWEFCQIQLNYLDVNYQAGLEGLELAASRGLAVVIMEPLRGGRLANVPEEIANMMPRGAVESALDFLWDRSEISVVLSGMSTTEQAEQNMEFASRASVGMLTDEERQTIIAAGDKMRAAISIPCTACDYCGICPQDIAISKIFAIRNQEQLDGDSVKAAANYKALGQRTAEKCVKCGQCVEQCPQQIQIFEELEKIHKRLG
;
A
#
# COMPACT_ATOMS: atom_id res chain seq x y z
N MET A 1 -5.31 -17.73 -13.94
CA MET A 1 -5.47 -16.27 -13.75
C MET A 1 -5.71 -15.59 -15.07
N GLU A 2 -6.64 -14.66 -15.14
CA GLU A 2 -6.85 -13.78 -16.28
C GLU A 2 -5.93 -12.55 -16.16
N TYR A 3 -5.03 -12.36 -17.15
CA TYR A 3 -4.10 -11.25 -17.12
C TYR A 3 -4.77 -9.96 -17.58
N ARG A 4 -4.51 -8.86 -16.90
CA ARG A 4 -5.09 -7.54 -17.11
C ARG A 4 -4.10 -6.62 -17.82
N LYS A 5 -4.59 -5.81 -18.73
CA LYS A 5 -3.78 -4.78 -19.40
C LYS A 5 -3.21 -3.80 -18.36
N PHE A 6 -1.97 -3.41 -18.54
CA PHE A 6 -1.30 -2.41 -17.72
C PHE A 6 -1.33 -1.06 -18.44
N GLY A 7 -2.50 -0.40 -18.39
CA GLY A 7 -2.73 0.83 -19.11
C GLY A 7 -2.36 0.72 -20.60
N ASN A 8 -1.73 1.76 -21.11
CA ASN A 8 -1.26 1.83 -22.50
C ASN A 8 0.20 1.34 -22.69
N THR A 9 0.80 0.70 -21.70
CA THR A 9 2.21 0.26 -21.75
C THR A 9 2.48 -0.95 -22.65
N GLY A 10 1.43 -1.61 -23.14
CA GLY A 10 1.53 -2.86 -23.90
C GLY A 10 1.80 -4.11 -23.05
N ARG A 11 1.91 -3.95 -21.72
CA ARG A 11 2.12 -5.06 -20.78
C ARG A 11 0.80 -5.58 -20.22
N SER A 12 0.85 -6.80 -19.67
CA SER A 12 -0.28 -7.41 -18.94
C SER A 12 0.21 -8.11 -17.70
N HIS A 13 -0.56 -8.00 -16.61
CA HIS A 13 -0.21 -8.58 -15.32
C HIS A 13 -1.33 -9.43 -14.74
N ALA A 14 -0.93 -10.36 -13.89
CA ALA A 14 -1.85 -11.04 -12.99
C ALA A 14 -2.66 -10.01 -12.17
N PRO A 15 -3.92 -10.29 -11.82
CA PRO A 15 -4.73 -9.37 -11.03
C PRO A 15 -4.18 -9.12 -9.62
N LEU A 16 -3.32 -10.03 -9.12
CA LEU A 16 -2.61 -9.95 -7.85
C LEU A 16 -1.14 -9.60 -8.08
N GLY A 17 -0.63 -8.59 -7.36
CA GLY A 17 0.79 -8.30 -7.23
C GLY A 17 1.30 -8.59 -5.82
N PHE A 18 2.58 -8.95 -5.69
CA PHE A 18 3.22 -9.20 -4.41
C PHE A 18 3.80 -7.91 -3.82
N GLY A 19 3.20 -7.42 -2.73
CA GLY A 19 3.69 -6.27 -1.97
C GLY A 19 4.75 -6.67 -0.95
N MET A 20 5.98 -6.20 -1.11
CA MET A 20 7.13 -6.58 -0.28
C MET A 20 7.30 -5.73 0.99
N MET A 21 6.32 -4.91 1.36
CA MET A 21 6.38 -4.07 2.56
C MET A 21 6.24 -4.87 3.86
N ARG A 22 5.45 -5.96 3.85
CA ARG A 22 5.06 -6.72 5.05
C ARG A 22 5.58 -8.15 5.00
N LEU A 23 6.89 -8.30 4.78
CA LEU A 23 7.53 -9.60 4.74
C LEU A 23 7.53 -10.27 6.11
N LYS A 24 7.47 -11.61 6.10
CA LYS A 24 7.63 -12.41 7.32
C LYS A 24 8.97 -12.11 7.97
N ARG A 25 8.95 -12.01 9.30
CA ARG A 25 10.16 -11.82 10.13
C ARG A 25 10.39 -13.03 11.02
N ASP A 26 11.64 -13.27 11.33
CA ASP A 26 12.09 -14.29 12.28
C ASP A 26 11.95 -13.82 13.74
N GLU A 27 12.41 -14.63 14.67
CA GLU A 27 12.38 -14.36 16.12
C GLU A 27 13.27 -13.17 16.54
N ASN A 28 14.22 -12.76 15.69
CA ASN A 28 15.11 -11.62 15.88
C ASN A 28 14.64 -10.36 15.15
N ASP A 29 13.39 -10.36 14.68
CA ASP A 29 12.80 -9.28 13.87
C ASP A 29 13.53 -9.00 12.53
N GLN A 30 14.27 -10.00 12.02
CA GLN A 30 14.90 -9.93 10.69
C GLN A 30 13.98 -10.54 9.64
N ILE A 31 14.09 -10.09 8.38
CA ILE A 31 13.32 -10.66 7.27
C ILE A 31 13.72 -12.15 7.13
N ASP A 32 12.74 -13.04 7.17
CA ASP A 32 12.89 -14.47 6.88
C ASP A 32 13.15 -14.68 5.38
N GLN A 33 14.43 -14.56 4.99
CA GLN A 33 14.82 -14.63 3.58
C GLN A 33 14.49 -15.98 2.93
N ALA A 34 14.54 -17.06 3.69
CA ALA A 34 14.21 -18.39 3.18
C ALA A 34 12.74 -18.46 2.81
N TRP A 35 11.88 -17.97 3.69
CA TRP A 35 10.45 -17.87 3.44
C TRP A 35 10.14 -16.95 2.25
N VAL A 36 10.81 -15.78 2.15
CA VAL A 36 10.62 -14.84 1.02
C VAL A 36 10.96 -15.53 -0.29
N ASN A 37 12.10 -16.23 -0.37
CA ASN A 37 12.53 -16.93 -1.57
C ASN A 37 11.52 -18.00 -1.99
N GLU A 38 11.09 -18.83 -1.06
CA GLU A 38 10.15 -19.91 -1.33
C GLU A 38 8.79 -19.37 -1.77
N THR A 39 8.21 -18.45 -0.98
CA THR A 39 6.84 -17.96 -1.19
C THR A 39 6.73 -17.11 -2.44
N LEU A 40 7.68 -16.18 -2.68
CA LEU A 40 7.65 -15.33 -3.87
C LEU A 40 7.87 -16.16 -5.14
N ARG A 41 8.86 -17.07 -5.15
CA ARG A 41 9.13 -17.92 -6.32
C ARG A 41 7.95 -18.83 -6.63
N LYS A 42 7.32 -19.43 -5.59
CA LYS A 42 6.10 -20.22 -5.76
C LYS A 42 4.97 -19.39 -6.38
N ALA A 43 4.78 -18.15 -5.94
CA ALA A 43 3.77 -17.26 -6.50
C ALA A 43 4.08 -16.95 -7.98
N ILE A 44 5.34 -16.65 -8.33
CA ILE A 44 5.77 -16.38 -9.71
C ILE A 44 5.58 -17.62 -10.60
N ASP A 45 5.96 -18.80 -10.13
CA ASP A 45 5.79 -20.05 -10.90
C ASP A 45 4.30 -20.41 -11.10
N ASN A 46 3.41 -19.86 -10.27
CA ASN A 46 1.95 -19.95 -10.43
C ASN A 46 1.34 -18.76 -11.18
N GLY A 47 2.17 -17.91 -11.83
CA GLY A 47 1.72 -16.89 -12.77
C GLY A 47 1.65 -15.46 -12.21
N LEU A 48 2.02 -15.20 -10.95
CA LEU A 48 2.19 -13.83 -10.46
C LEU A 48 3.40 -13.20 -11.19
N ASN A 49 3.23 -11.97 -11.71
CA ASN A 49 4.28 -11.30 -12.48
C ASN A 49 4.43 -9.81 -12.17
N TYR A 50 3.94 -9.35 -11.01
CA TYR A 50 4.15 -7.98 -10.53
C TYR A 50 4.64 -8.01 -9.09
N VAL A 51 5.80 -7.41 -8.82
CA VAL A 51 6.44 -7.35 -7.49
C VAL A 51 6.70 -5.89 -7.15
N ASP A 52 6.19 -5.45 -6.00
CA ASP A 52 6.26 -4.05 -5.55
C ASP A 52 7.07 -3.93 -4.25
N THR A 53 8.11 -3.12 -4.29
CA THR A 53 8.91 -2.73 -3.12
C THR A 53 9.08 -1.21 -3.05
N ALA A 54 9.93 -0.71 -2.17
CA ALA A 54 10.32 0.69 -2.10
C ALA A 54 11.62 0.87 -1.30
N TYR A 55 12.38 1.90 -1.64
CA TYR A 55 13.61 2.33 -0.94
C TYR A 55 13.43 2.42 0.59
N VAL A 56 12.27 2.92 1.04
CA VAL A 56 11.98 3.17 2.47
C VAL A 56 11.48 1.95 3.23
N TYR A 57 11.29 0.79 2.57
CA TYR A 57 10.90 -0.45 3.26
C TYR A 57 12.14 -1.16 3.78
N PRO A 58 12.39 -1.20 5.11
CA PRO A 58 13.66 -1.66 5.66
C PRO A 58 13.99 -3.09 5.21
N GLY A 59 15.10 -3.26 4.48
CA GLY A 59 15.60 -4.55 3.99
C GLY A 59 14.83 -5.18 2.84
N SER A 60 13.68 -4.59 2.44
CA SER A 60 12.79 -5.18 1.45
C SER A 60 13.42 -5.29 0.06
N GLU A 61 14.13 -4.26 -0.42
CA GLU A 61 14.79 -4.30 -1.73
C GLU A 61 15.89 -5.37 -1.80
N ILE A 62 16.69 -5.50 -0.73
CA ILE A 62 17.72 -6.55 -0.65
C ILE A 62 17.06 -7.94 -0.70
N ALA A 63 16.02 -8.15 0.12
CA ALA A 63 15.31 -9.43 0.15
C ALA A 63 14.64 -9.75 -1.20
N THR A 64 14.11 -8.73 -1.89
CA THR A 64 13.54 -8.86 -3.23
C THR A 64 14.60 -9.24 -4.25
N GLY A 65 15.74 -8.55 -4.28
CA GLY A 65 16.84 -8.86 -5.19
C GLY A 65 17.33 -10.30 -5.06
N ILE A 66 17.55 -10.77 -3.81
CA ILE A 66 17.94 -12.15 -3.52
C ILE A 66 16.86 -13.13 -4.02
N ALA A 67 15.58 -12.86 -3.74
CA ALA A 67 14.49 -13.75 -4.13
C ALA A 67 14.31 -13.84 -5.64
N LEU A 68 14.56 -12.75 -6.37
CA LEU A 68 14.46 -12.70 -7.83
C LEU A 68 15.70 -13.21 -8.57
N SER A 69 16.76 -13.61 -7.86
CA SER A 69 17.94 -14.22 -8.48
C SER A 69 17.61 -15.56 -9.16
N GLY A 70 18.53 -16.05 -9.99
CA GLY A 70 18.41 -17.38 -10.62
C GLY A 70 17.32 -17.46 -11.70
N GLY A 71 17.11 -16.39 -12.47
CA GLY A 71 16.18 -16.35 -13.61
C GLY A 71 14.74 -15.98 -13.24
N TYR A 72 14.49 -15.50 -12.01
CA TYR A 72 13.16 -15.01 -11.61
C TYR A 72 12.95 -13.54 -11.93
N ARG A 73 14.05 -12.75 -12.02
CA ARG A 73 13.96 -11.31 -12.36
C ARG A 73 13.27 -11.06 -13.71
N GLU A 74 13.57 -11.88 -14.70
CA GLU A 74 13.03 -11.77 -16.06
C GLU A 74 11.56 -12.19 -16.16
N LYS A 75 11.05 -12.90 -15.16
CA LYS A 75 9.65 -13.37 -15.12
C LYS A 75 8.68 -12.31 -14.60
N VAL A 76 9.18 -11.21 -14.02
CA VAL A 76 8.34 -10.24 -13.33
C VAL A 76 8.56 -8.81 -13.80
N THR A 77 7.55 -8.00 -13.65
CA THR A 77 7.64 -6.53 -13.61
C THR A 77 7.98 -6.11 -12.19
N LEU A 78 9.15 -5.54 -12.00
CA LEU A 78 9.63 -5.05 -10.70
C LEU A 78 9.32 -3.58 -10.55
N ALA A 79 8.64 -3.22 -9.45
CA ALA A 79 8.36 -1.84 -9.07
C ALA A 79 9.16 -1.44 -7.82
N SER A 80 9.81 -0.28 -7.84
CA SER A 80 10.35 0.41 -6.66
C SER A 80 10.07 1.90 -6.71
N LYS A 81 10.44 2.65 -5.66
CA LYS A 81 9.89 3.99 -5.43
C LYS A 81 10.97 4.97 -4.94
N MET A 82 11.15 6.07 -5.69
CA MET A 82 11.96 7.22 -5.33
C MET A 82 11.37 7.97 -4.14
N PRO A 83 12.00 8.00 -2.98
CA PRO A 83 11.53 8.78 -1.83
C PRO A 83 11.84 10.27 -2.01
N VAL A 84 11.01 10.98 -2.79
CA VAL A 84 11.26 12.38 -3.18
C VAL A 84 11.54 13.31 -2.00
N SER A 85 10.96 13.04 -0.83
CA SER A 85 11.21 13.82 0.39
C SER A 85 12.63 13.68 0.97
N LYS A 86 13.43 12.74 0.48
CA LYS A 86 14.86 12.60 0.87
C LYS A 86 15.79 13.42 -0.01
N LEU A 87 15.30 14.02 -1.10
CA LEU A 87 16.13 14.81 -1.99
C LEU A 87 16.49 16.15 -1.34
N THR A 88 17.77 16.49 -1.36
CA THR A 88 18.32 17.79 -0.98
C THR A 88 18.91 18.53 -2.18
N CYS A 89 19.30 17.78 -3.21
CA CYS A 89 19.78 18.24 -4.51
C CYS A 89 19.45 17.19 -5.59
N GLN A 90 19.70 17.50 -6.86
CA GLN A 90 19.44 16.57 -7.98
C GLN A 90 20.35 15.34 -7.95
N GLU A 91 21.56 15.46 -7.46
CA GLU A 91 22.52 14.35 -7.34
C GLU A 91 22.02 13.24 -6.41
N ASP A 92 21.19 13.57 -5.41
CA ASP A 92 20.62 12.57 -4.51
C ASP A 92 19.70 11.61 -5.25
N PHE A 93 19.01 12.06 -6.31
CA PHE A 93 18.19 11.19 -7.16
C PHE A 93 19.01 10.02 -7.74
N TRP A 94 20.17 10.34 -8.32
CA TRP A 94 21.03 9.33 -8.94
C TRP A 94 21.62 8.38 -7.90
N LYS A 95 22.05 8.89 -6.75
CA LYS A 95 22.56 8.05 -5.65
C LYS A 95 21.50 7.06 -5.17
N ILE A 96 20.27 7.54 -4.94
CA ILE A 96 19.17 6.70 -4.48
C ILE A 96 18.85 5.65 -5.53
N LEU A 97 18.71 6.03 -6.81
CA LEU A 97 18.42 5.07 -7.88
C LEU A 97 19.53 4.02 -8.02
N ASP A 98 20.79 4.41 -7.94
CA ASP A 98 21.91 3.47 -8.03
C ASP A 98 21.95 2.53 -6.81
N GLU A 99 21.66 3.03 -5.60
CA GLU A 99 21.50 2.18 -4.40
C GLU A 99 20.33 1.18 -4.54
N GLU A 100 19.18 1.60 -5.11
CA GLU A 100 18.04 0.71 -5.35
C GLU A 100 18.42 -0.41 -6.35
N LEU A 101 19.09 -0.06 -7.45
CA LEU A 101 19.56 -1.03 -8.44
C LEU A 101 20.54 -2.04 -7.83
N GLU A 102 21.47 -1.58 -6.98
CA GLU A 102 22.41 -2.43 -6.25
C GLU A 102 21.68 -3.39 -5.29
N ARG A 103 20.77 -2.87 -4.44
CA ARG A 103 20.00 -3.66 -3.49
C ARG A 103 19.11 -4.70 -4.19
N LEU A 104 18.51 -4.32 -5.30
CA LEU A 104 17.63 -5.16 -6.11
C LEU A 104 18.41 -6.13 -7.02
N GLN A 105 19.74 -5.99 -7.12
CA GLN A 105 20.63 -6.83 -7.94
C GLN A 105 20.20 -6.86 -9.41
N THR A 106 19.85 -5.70 -9.97
CA THR A 106 19.33 -5.56 -11.32
C THR A 106 19.89 -4.31 -11.99
N ASP A 107 19.94 -4.30 -13.32
CA ASP A 107 20.36 -3.13 -14.11
C ASP A 107 19.23 -2.14 -14.40
N HIS A 108 17.98 -2.52 -14.13
CA HIS A 108 16.82 -1.65 -14.34
C HIS A 108 15.66 -1.99 -13.41
N ILE A 109 14.78 -0.97 -13.18
CA ILE A 109 13.49 -1.11 -12.53
C ILE A 109 12.41 -0.93 -13.60
N ASP A 110 11.44 -1.87 -13.70
CA ASP A 110 10.40 -1.79 -14.75
C ASP A 110 9.41 -0.65 -14.48
N CYS A 111 8.90 -0.55 -13.28
CA CYS A 111 7.93 0.46 -12.87
C CYS A 111 8.53 1.33 -11.74
N TYR A 112 8.90 2.57 -12.07
CA TYR A 112 9.53 3.45 -11.08
C TYR A 112 8.58 4.56 -10.67
N LEU A 113 8.29 4.64 -9.36
CA LEU A 113 7.30 5.56 -8.83
C LEU A 113 7.94 6.70 -8.04
N MET A 114 7.45 7.92 -8.18
CA MET A 114 7.64 8.94 -7.15
C MET A 114 6.82 8.55 -5.93
N HIS A 115 7.49 8.39 -4.76
CA HIS A 115 6.89 7.78 -3.58
C HIS A 115 5.97 8.73 -2.81
N ALA A 116 4.73 8.27 -2.58
CA ALA A 116 3.75 8.91 -1.70
C ALA A 116 3.52 10.40 -2.02
N LEU A 117 3.28 10.73 -3.29
CA LEU A 117 3.03 12.11 -3.68
C LEU A 117 1.81 12.71 -2.96
N SER A 118 1.97 13.95 -2.60
CA SER A 118 0.98 14.90 -2.11
C SER A 118 1.23 16.24 -2.79
N ARG A 119 0.32 17.20 -2.66
CA ARG A 119 0.54 18.58 -3.12
C ARG A 119 1.84 19.15 -2.55
N GLU A 120 2.05 18.98 -1.24
CA GLU A 120 3.24 19.45 -0.56
C GLU A 120 4.53 18.85 -1.14
N ARG A 121 4.55 17.51 -1.32
CA ARG A 121 5.73 16.82 -1.88
C ARG A 121 5.96 17.17 -3.34
N TRP A 122 4.90 17.39 -4.10
CA TRP A 122 4.98 17.85 -5.47
C TRP A 122 5.67 19.21 -5.55
N GLU A 123 5.19 20.19 -4.79
CA GLU A 123 5.72 21.57 -4.81
C GLU A 123 7.13 21.66 -4.24
N ASN A 124 7.39 21.03 -3.09
CA ASN A 124 8.63 21.17 -2.33
C ASN A 124 9.78 20.29 -2.83
N TYR A 125 9.50 19.21 -3.59
CA TYR A 125 10.54 18.30 -4.06
C TYR A 125 10.47 18.05 -5.55
N VAL A 126 9.32 17.65 -6.10
CA VAL A 126 9.24 17.28 -7.52
C VAL A 126 9.53 18.48 -8.42
N VAL A 127 8.84 19.59 -8.20
CA VAL A 127 9.05 20.84 -8.96
C VAL A 127 10.40 21.45 -8.62
N LYS A 128 10.72 21.55 -7.34
CA LYS A 128 11.96 22.20 -6.87
C LYS A 128 13.22 21.57 -7.44
N PHE A 129 13.29 20.25 -7.52
CA PHE A 129 14.47 19.52 -7.99
C PHE A 129 14.32 18.99 -9.41
N ASP A 130 13.25 19.38 -10.13
CA ASP A 130 12.98 18.94 -11.52
C ASP A 130 13.00 17.40 -11.66
N VAL A 131 12.34 16.70 -10.73
CA VAL A 131 12.39 15.23 -10.64
C VAL A 131 11.82 14.56 -11.89
N LEU A 132 10.83 15.17 -12.57
CA LEU A 132 10.30 14.67 -13.84
C LEU A 132 11.38 14.53 -14.90
N SER A 133 12.21 15.58 -15.08
CA SER A 133 13.34 15.54 -16.02
C SER A 133 14.36 14.46 -15.64
N LEU A 134 14.62 14.26 -14.35
CA LEU A 134 15.51 13.18 -13.88
C LEU A 134 14.95 11.80 -14.16
N MET A 135 13.64 11.60 -13.99
CA MET A 135 12.94 10.35 -14.34
C MET A 135 13.04 10.05 -15.83
N GLU A 136 12.81 11.06 -16.70
CA GLU A 136 12.96 10.92 -18.14
C GLU A 136 14.41 10.59 -18.55
N GLN A 137 15.39 11.21 -17.92
CA GLN A 137 16.80 10.88 -18.14
C GLN A 137 17.12 9.45 -17.71
N ALA A 138 16.61 9.00 -16.55
CA ALA A 138 16.79 7.63 -16.08
C ALA A 138 16.15 6.61 -17.04
N LYS A 139 14.98 6.95 -17.61
CA LYS A 139 14.30 6.16 -18.63
C LYS A 139 15.12 6.11 -19.93
N ALA A 140 15.62 7.23 -20.39
CA ALA A 140 16.49 7.30 -21.58
C ALA A 140 17.81 6.50 -21.41
N GLN A 141 18.35 6.42 -20.17
CA GLN A 141 19.50 5.59 -19.83
C GLN A 141 19.17 4.10 -19.68
N GLY A 142 17.89 3.72 -19.73
CA GLY A 142 17.44 2.33 -19.56
C GLY A 142 17.44 1.85 -18.11
N LYS A 143 17.72 2.72 -17.12
CA LYS A 143 17.70 2.37 -15.69
C LYS A 143 16.28 2.18 -15.16
N ILE A 144 15.28 2.84 -15.77
CA ILE A 144 13.86 2.62 -15.51
C ILE A 144 13.10 2.48 -16.82
N ARG A 145 11.94 1.80 -16.82
CA ARG A 145 11.15 1.59 -18.05
C ARG A 145 9.87 2.39 -18.08
N HIS A 146 9.12 2.43 -17.00
CA HIS A 146 7.83 3.12 -16.90
C HIS A 146 7.85 4.11 -15.74
N ILE A 147 7.32 5.32 -15.96
CA ILE A 147 7.25 6.41 -14.98
C ILE A 147 5.86 6.46 -14.38
N GLY A 148 5.78 6.44 -13.05
CA GLY A 148 4.54 6.55 -12.31
C GLY A 148 4.72 7.23 -10.96
N PHE A 149 3.66 7.21 -10.17
CA PHE A 149 3.69 7.73 -8.80
C PHE A 149 2.76 6.94 -7.88
N SER A 150 3.09 6.88 -6.60
CA SER A 150 2.16 6.49 -5.54
C SER A 150 1.61 7.74 -4.85
N PHE A 151 0.35 7.70 -4.41
CA PHE A 151 -0.38 8.89 -4.03
C PHE A 151 -1.06 8.78 -2.66
N HIS A 152 -0.96 9.87 -1.86
CA HIS A 152 -1.58 9.98 -0.55
C HIS A 152 -1.99 11.41 -0.23
N ASP A 153 -3.04 11.94 -0.89
CA ASP A 153 -3.59 13.27 -0.64
C ASP A 153 -5.06 13.35 -1.12
N SER A 154 -5.64 14.52 -1.18
CA SER A 154 -6.98 14.79 -1.67
C SER A 154 -7.13 14.52 -3.17
N LEU A 155 -8.35 14.27 -3.62
CA LEU A 155 -8.67 14.13 -5.05
C LEU A 155 -8.24 15.36 -5.88
N ASP A 156 -8.34 16.57 -5.32
CA ASP A 156 -7.90 17.79 -6.01
C ASP A 156 -6.38 17.82 -6.24
N ALA A 157 -5.60 17.33 -5.26
CA ALA A 157 -4.16 17.16 -5.43
C ALA A 157 -3.84 16.07 -6.46
N PHE A 158 -4.62 14.98 -6.50
CA PHE A 158 -4.49 13.93 -7.51
C PHE A 158 -4.70 14.47 -8.93
N LYS A 159 -5.80 15.22 -9.14
CA LYS A 159 -6.10 15.89 -10.42
C LYS A 159 -4.96 16.82 -10.85
N MET A 160 -4.47 17.66 -9.92
CA MET A 160 -3.36 18.59 -10.18
C MET A 160 -2.09 17.85 -10.62
N ILE A 161 -1.72 16.74 -9.98
CA ILE A 161 -0.54 15.95 -10.34
C ILE A 161 -0.71 15.29 -11.70
N LEU A 162 -1.91 14.76 -12.00
CA LEU A 162 -2.22 14.19 -13.31
C LEU A 162 -2.15 15.23 -14.44
N ASP A 163 -2.61 16.47 -14.19
CA ASP A 163 -2.61 17.56 -15.17
C ASP A 163 -1.22 18.17 -15.39
N ALA A 164 -0.30 17.99 -14.44
CA ALA A 164 1.02 18.60 -14.49
C ALA A 164 2.02 17.86 -15.41
N TYR A 165 1.71 16.63 -15.84
CA TYR A 165 2.62 15.85 -16.67
C TYR A 165 1.86 14.82 -17.52
N ASP A 166 2.01 14.91 -18.85
CA ASP A 166 1.34 14.01 -19.79
C ASP A 166 2.01 12.64 -19.95
N GLY A 167 3.22 12.48 -19.43
CA GLY A 167 4.01 11.26 -19.55
C GLY A 167 3.76 10.20 -18.48
N TRP A 168 2.75 10.36 -17.63
CA TRP A 168 2.38 9.33 -16.67
C TRP A 168 1.89 8.05 -17.35
N GLU A 169 2.49 6.90 -17.00
CA GLU A 169 2.12 5.61 -17.56
C GLU A 169 1.29 4.77 -16.58
N PHE A 170 1.47 5.00 -15.28
CA PHE A 170 0.73 4.32 -14.22
C PHE A 170 0.69 5.12 -12.92
N CYS A 171 -0.24 4.80 -12.07
CA CYS A 171 -0.29 5.31 -10.71
C CYS A 171 -0.65 4.21 -9.70
N GLN A 172 -0.27 4.43 -8.45
CA GLN A 172 -0.59 3.54 -7.33
C GLN A 172 -1.40 4.32 -6.30
N ILE A 173 -2.65 3.91 -6.09
CA ILE A 173 -3.60 4.57 -5.19
C ILE A 173 -4.14 3.62 -4.14
N GLN A 174 -4.51 4.16 -2.99
CA GLN A 174 -5.25 3.42 -1.96
C GLN A 174 -6.70 3.27 -2.40
N LEU A 175 -7.21 2.03 -2.38
CA LEU A 175 -8.62 1.75 -2.58
C LEU A 175 -9.02 0.42 -1.93
N ASN A 176 -10.18 0.41 -1.27
CA ASN A 176 -10.88 -0.76 -0.76
C ASN A 176 -12.35 -0.40 -0.55
N TYR A 177 -13.20 -1.38 -0.24
CA TYR A 177 -14.65 -1.13 -0.07
C TYR A 177 -15.00 -0.20 1.10
N LEU A 178 -14.09 0.01 2.05
CA LEU A 178 -14.26 0.96 3.15
C LEU A 178 -13.89 2.39 2.75
N ASP A 179 -12.87 2.58 1.91
CA ASP A 179 -12.25 3.87 1.59
C ASP A 179 -12.58 4.33 0.16
N VAL A 180 -13.81 4.10 -0.31
CA VAL A 180 -14.24 4.37 -1.71
C VAL A 180 -14.19 5.85 -2.13
N ASN A 181 -14.31 6.77 -1.17
CA ASN A 181 -14.28 8.22 -1.39
C ASN A 181 -13.11 8.88 -0.67
N TYR A 182 -12.09 8.11 -0.29
CA TYR A 182 -10.95 8.60 0.46
C TYR A 182 -9.72 8.78 -0.46
N GLN A 183 -8.99 9.88 -0.32
CA GLN A 183 -7.87 10.27 -1.19
C GLN A 183 -8.32 10.38 -2.66
N ALA A 184 -7.69 9.63 -3.58
CA ALA A 184 -8.12 9.57 -4.98
C ALA A 184 -9.50 8.92 -5.12
N GLY A 185 -9.79 7.88 -4.34
CA GLY A 185 -11.05 7.17 -4.34
C GLY A 185 -11.45 6.57 -5.69
N LEU A 186 -12.73 6.26 -5.85
CA LEU A 186 -13.27 5.75 -7.11
C LEU A 186 -13.20 6.79 -8.25
N GLU A 187 -13.44 8.06 -7.95
CA GLU A 187 -13.36 9.13 -8.95
C GLU A 187 -11.94 9.26 -9.50
N GLY A 188 -10.91 9.17 -8.64
CA GLY A 188 -9.51 9.18 -9.09
C GLY A 188 -9.13 7.93 -9.87
N LEU A 189 -9.66 6.76 -9.50
CA LEU A 189 -9.49 5.52 -10.27
C LEU A 189 -10.01 5.69 -11.70
N GLU A 190 -11.26 6.12 -11.85
CA GLU A 190 -11.92 6.31 -13.15
C GLU A 190 -11.17 7.36 -13.98
N LEU A 191 -10.76 8.47 -13.36
CA LEU A 191 -10.01 9.53 -14.04
C LEU A 191 -8.66 9.02 -14.57
N ALA A 192 -7.88 8.31 -13.76
CA ALA A 192 -6.58 7.77 -14.17
C ALA A 192 -6.74 6.75 -15.32
N ALA A 193 -7.71 5.84 -15.20
CA ALA A 193 -8.00 4.85 -16.24
C ALA A 193 -8.46 5.50 -17.54
N SER A 194 -9.31 6.55 -17.48
CA SER A 194 -9.78 7.29 -18.67
C SER A 194 -8.64 7.99 -19.42
N ARG A 195 -7.53 8.31 -18.74
CA ARG A 195 -6.30 8.84 -19.34
C ARG A 195 -5.36 7.76 -19.87
N GLY A 196 -5.74 6.49 -19.74
CA GLY A 196 -4.94 5.34 -20.21
C GLY A 196 -3.83 4.91 -19.26
N LEU A 197 -3.81 5.42 -18.02
CA LEU A 197 -2.86 4.98 -17.00
C LEU A 197 -3.24 3.57 -16.51
N ALA A 198 -2.22 2.77 -16.21
CA ALA A 198 -2.43 1.59 -15.39
C ALA A 198 -2.68 2.01 -13.94
N VAL A 199 -3.70 1.42 -13.30
CA VAL A 199 -3.95 1.69 -11.90
C VAL A 199 -3.60 0.47 -11.05
N VAL A 200 -2.65 0.68 -10.13
CA VAL A 200 -2.23 -0.30 -9.14
C VAL A 200 -2.87 0.06 -7.80
N ILE A 201 -3.53 -0.91 -7.17
CA ILE A 201 -4.21 -0.67 -5.89
C ILE A 201 -3.31 -1.11 -4.73
N MET A 202 -3.09 -0.22 -3.78
CA MET A 202 -2.53 -0.51 -2.46
C MET A 202 -3.61 -0.48 -1.38
N GLU A 203 -3.32 -1.08 -0.21
CA GLU A 203 -4.25 -1.16 0.93
C GLU A 203 -5.59 -1.86 0.63
N PRO A 204 -5.64 -2.94 -0.17
CA PRO A 204 -6.89 -3.64 -0.50
C PRO A 204 -7.57 -4.18 0.74
N LEU A 205 -6.79 -4.58 1.76
CA LEU A 205 -7.25 -5.09 3.04
C LEU A 205 -7.01 -4.12 4.20
N ARG A 206 -6.66 -2.87 3.90
CA ARG A 206 -6.43 -1.79 4.88
C ARG A 206 -5.52 -2.24 6.03
N GLY A 207 -4.30 -2.68 5.67
CA GLY A 207 -3.31 -3.19 6.63
C GLY A 207 -3.73 -4.48 7.35
N GLY A 208 -4.62 -5.28 6.76
CA GLY A 208 -5.15 -6.52 7.34
C GLY A 208 -6.44 -6.35 8.15
N ARG A 209 -6.95 -5.11 8.32
CA ARG A 209 -8.19 -4.86 9.06
C ARG A 209 -9.42 -5.48 8.41
N LEU A 210 -9.49 -5.43 7.08
CA LEU A 210 -10.61 -6.00 6.34
C LEU A 210 -10.55 -7.53 6.26
N ALA A 211 -9.47 -8.14 6.72
CA ALA A 211 -9.39 -9.59 6.94
C ALA A 211 -9.98 -10.02 8.30
N ASN A 212 -10.03 -9.10 9.27
CA ASN A 212 -10.47 -9.36 10.64
C ASN A 212 -11.62 -8.42 11.01
N VAL A 213 -12.71 -8.49 10.26
CA VAL A 213 -13.92 -7.70 10.50
C VAL A 213 -14.78 -8.32 11.61
N PRO A 214 -15.65 -7.54 12.31
CA PRO A 214 -16.62 -8.10 13.23
C PRO A 214 -17.50 -9.17 12.58
N GLU A 215 -17.97 -10.16 13.38
CA GLU A 215 -18.79 -11.27 12.90
C GLU A 215 -20.03 -10.79 12.13
N GLU A 216 -20.68 -9.73 12.60
CA GLU A 216 -21.81 -9.12 11.92
C GLU A 216 -21.49 -8.67 10.50
N ILE A 217 -20.30 -8.07 10.30
CA ILE A 217 -19.80 -7.66 8.99
C ILE A 217 -19.39 -8.87 8.15
N ALA A 218 -18.70 -9.84 8.77
CA ALA A 218 -18.30 -11.08 8.09
C ALA A 218 -19.50 -11.84 7.53
N ASN A 219 -20.60 -11.90 8.29
CA ASN A 219 -21.85 -12.54 7.88
C ASN A 219 -22.59 -11.80 6.74
N MET A 220 -22.27 -10.53 6.49
CA MET A 220 -22.77 -9.80 5.33
C MET A 220 -22.00 -10.14 4.05
N MET A 221 -20.74 -10.59 4.17
CA MET A 221 -19.87 -10.78 3.00
C MET A 221 -20.27 -12.01 2.17
N PRO A 222 -20.40 -11.88 0.83
CA PRO A 222 -20.86 -12.97 -0.04
C PRO A 222 -19.94 -14.20 -0.03
N ARG A 223 -18.62 -13.99 0.10
CA ARG A 223 -17.57 -15.02 -0.03
C ARG A 223 -16.52 -14.96 1.09
N GLY A 224 -16.87 -14.42 2.26
CA GLY A 224 -15.92 -14.16 3.33
C GLY A 224 -15.17 -12.84 3.18
N ALA A 225 -14.56 -12.37 4.27
CA ALA A 225 -14.07 -10.98 4.36
C ALA A 225 -12.94 -10.67 3.38
N VAL A 226 -11.92 -11.53 3.30
CA VAL A 226 -10.74 -11.32 2.43
C VAL A 226 -11.12 -11.42 0.96
N GLU A 227 -11.81 -12.50 0.59
CA GLU A 227 -12.21 -12.75 -0.79
C GLU A 227 -13.13 -11.64 -1.30
N SER A 228 -14.17 -11.27 -0.55
CA SER A 228 -15.08 -10.19 -0.94
C SER A 228 -14.39 -8.84 -1.08
N ALA A 229 -13.37 -8.55 -0.25
CA ALA A 229 -12.59 -7.33 -0.36
C ALA A 229 -11.72 -7.29 -1.62
N LEU A 230 -11.14 -8.42 -2.01
CA LEU A 230 -10.34 -8.53 -3.23
C LEU A 230 -11.25 -8.54 -4.47
N ASP A 231 -12.36 -9.29 -4.44
CA ASP A 231 -13.34 -9.34 -5.52
C ASP A 231 -13.97 -7.98 -5.82
N PHE A 232 -14.23 -7.16 -4.79
CA PHE A 232 -14.68 -5.77 -4.94
C PHE A 232 -13.75 -4.93 -5.84
N LEU A 233 -12.46 -5.19 -5.78
CA LEU A 233 -11.46 -4.51 -6.61
C LEU A 233 -11.33 -5.19 -7.96
N TRP A 234 -11.25 -6.52 -7.99
CA TRP A 234 -11.08 -7.28 -9.23
C TRP A 234 -12.30 -7.23 -10.16
N ASP A 235 -13.48 -6.93 -9.62
CA ASP A 235 -14.70 -6.70 -10.39
C ASP A 235 -14.59 -5.52 -11.38
N ARG A 236 -13.62 -4.60 -11.18
CA ARG A 236 -13.45 -3.35 -11.94
C ARG A 236 -12.42 -3.48 -13.04
N SER A 237 -12.83 -3.04 -14.25
CA SER A 237 -11.96 -3.05 -15.44
C SER A 237 -10.80 -2.05 -15.37
N GLU A 238 -10.97 -0.98 -14.60
CA GLU A 238 -10.01 0.12 -14.42
C GLU A 238 -8.77 -0.30 -13.61
N ILE A 239 -8.88 -1.38 -12.85
CA ILE A 239 -7.80 -1.85 -11.97
C ILE A 239 -6.92 -2.85 -12.71
N SER A 240 -5.64 -2.50 -12.86
CA SER A 240 -4.65 -3.36 -13.50
C SER A 240 -4.08 -4.41 -12.56
N VAL A 241 -3.71 -4.00 -11.33
CA VAL A 241 -3.08 -4.87 -10.31
C VAL A 241 -3.58 -4.49 -8.92
N VAL A 242 -3.87 -5.48 -8.09
CA VAL A 242 -4.14 -5.31 -6.65
C VAL A 242 -2.94 -5.84 -5.87
N LEU A 243 -2.27 -4.98 -5.10
CA LEU A 243 -1.13 -5.37 -4.27
C LEU A 243 -1.60 -5.97 -2.95
N SER A 244 -1.09 -7.12 -2.59
CA SER A 244 -1.25 -7.68 -1.26
C SER A 244 0.10 -7.90 -0.57
N GLY A 245 0.21 -7.41 0.66
CA GLY A 245 1.31 -7.73 1.56
C GLY A 245 0.96 -9.02 2.32
N MET A 246 1.59 -10.12 1.94
CA MET A 246 1.37 -11.44 2.51
C MET A 246 2.53 -11.76 3.44
N SER A 247 2.23 -12.07 4.71
CA SER A 247 3.24 -12.30 5.75
C SER A 247 3.31 -13.77 6.18
N THR A 248 2.42 -14.63 5.65
CA THR A 248 2.44 -16.08 5.87
C THR A 248 2.21 -16.83 4.56
N THR A 249 2.62 -18.09 4.52
CA THR A 249 2.42 -18.97 3.35
C THR A 249 0.94 -19.14 3.04
N GLU A 250 0.11 -19.30 4.07
CA GLU A 250 -1.32 -19.50 3.95
C GLU A 250 -1.99 -18.26 3.30
N GLN A 251 -1.60 -17.05 3.69
CA GLN A 251 -2.09 -15.82 3.06
C GLN A 251 -1.71 -15.76 1.58
N ALA A 252 -0.47 -16.13 1.24
CA ALA A 252 -0.02 -16.13 -0.14
C ALA A 252 -0.79 -17.16 -0.99
N GLU A 253 -0.93 -18.39 -0.49
CA GLU A 253 -1.66 -19.46 -1.18
C GLU A 253 -3.15 -19.10 -1.36
N GLN A 254 -3.80 -18.60 -0.32
CA GLN A 254 -5.20 -18.19 -0.36
C GLN A 254 -5.44 -17.03 -1.34
N ASN A 255 -4.60 -15.99 -1.30
CA ASN A 255 -4.74 -14.86 -2.22
C ASN A 255 -4.46 -15.27 -3.66
N MET A 256 -3.52 -16.19 -3.91
CA MET A 256 -3.26 -16.75 -5.24
C MET A 256 -4.44 -17.59 -5.74
N GLU A 257 -5.09 -18.36 -4.85
CA GLU A 257 -6.29 -19.10 -5.18
C GLU A 257 -7.42 -18.15 -5.59
N PHE A 258 -7.70 -17.10 -4.80
CA PHE A 258 -8.69 -16.09 -5.13
C PHE A 258 -8.37 -15.40 -6.46
N ALA A 259 -7.12 -14.99 -6.67
CA ALA A 259 -6.68 -14.37 -7.92
C ALA A 259 -6.82 -15.29 -9.15
N SER A 260 -6.78 -16.60 -8.96
CA SER A 260 -6.90 -17.57 -10.07
C SER A 260 -8.26 -17.52 -10.78
N ARG A 261 -9.31 -17.08 -10.07
CA ARG A 261 -10.69 -16.94 -10.56
C ARG A 261 -11.14 -15.48 -10.74
N ALA A 262 -10.25 -14.51 -10.45
CA ALA A 262 -10.57 -13.11 -10.58
C ALA A 262 -10.87 -12.72 -12.04
N SER A 263 -12.00 -12.07 -12.27
CA SER A 263 -12.41 -11.55 -13.58
C SER A 263 -13.16 -10.22 -13.44
N VAL A 264 -13.18 -9.44 -14.51
CA VAL A 264 -13.98 -8.19 -14.55
C VAL A 264 -15.47 -8.55 -14.57
N GLY A 265 -16.29 -7.83 -13.80
CA GLY A 265 -17.73 -8.05 -13.73
C GLY A 265 -18.13 -9.35 -13.00
N MET A 266 -17.27 -9.87 -12.11
CA MET A 266 -17.49 -11.14 -11.42
C MET A 266 -18.55 -11.07 -10.30
N LEU A 267 -18.87 -9.87 -9.82
CA LEU A 267 -19.88 -9.65 -8.78
C LEU A 267 -21.24 -9.35 -9.40
N THR A 268 -22.29 -9.94 -8.86
CA THR A 268 -23.65 -9.50 -9.12
C THR A 268 -23.91 -8.11 -8.52
N ASP A 269 -24.93 -7.41 -8.96
CA ASP A 269 -25.30 -6.10 -8.39
C ASP A 269 -25.66 -6.21 -6.92
N GLU A 270 -26.30 -7.30 -6.51
CA GLU A 270 -26.65 -7.57 -5.10
C GLU A 270 -25.37 -7.78 -4.25
N GLU A 271 -24.43 -8.60 -4.71
CA GLU A 271 -23.16 -8.83 -4.01
C GLU A 271 -22.36 -7.52 -3.87
N ARG A 272 -22.29 -6.71 -4.94
CA ARG A 272 -21.62 -5.42 -4.93
C ARG A 272 -22.24 -4.45 -3.93
N GLN A 273 -23.57 -4.34 -3.93
CA GLN A 273 -24.28 -3.49 -2.97
C GLN A 273 -24.12 -3.98 -1.53
N THR A 274 -24.10 -5.28 -1.31
CA THR A 274 -23.89 -5.87 0.02
C THR A 274 -22.50 -5.54 0.57
N ILE A 275 -21.46 -5.63 -0.25
CA ILE A 275 -20.08 -5.27 0.15
C ILE A 275 -20.00 -3.77 0.47
N ILE A 276 -20.63 -2.91 -0.34
CA ILE A 276 -20.67 -1.46 -0.11
C ILE A 276 -21.39 -1.16 1.21
N ALA A 277 -22.54 -1.77 1.46
CA ALA A 277 -23.31 -1.59 2.69
C ALA A 277 -22.51 -2.03 3.95
N ALA A 278 -21.76 -3.12 3.85
CA ALA A 278 -20.84 -3.54 4.91
C ALA A 278 -19.75 -2.47 5.16
N GLY A 279 -19.19 -1.88 4.11
CA GLY A 279 -18.26 -0.75 4.19
C GLY A 279 -18.87 0.48 4.84
N ASP A 280 -20.10 0.86 4.48
CA ASP A 280 -20.82 1.98 5.08
C ASP A 280 -21.04 1.79 6.58
N LYS A 281 -21.43 0.59 6.97
CA LYS A 281 -21.62 0.22 8.37
C LYS A 281 -20.34 0.32 9.18
N MET A 282 -19.22 -0.17 8.64
CA MET A 282 -17.91 -0.05 9.27
C MET A 282 -17.44 1.40 9.35
N ARG A 283 -17.66 2.19 8.30
CA ARG A 283 -17.27 3.61 8.22
C ARG A 283 -17.98 4.45 9.29
N ALA A 284 -19.27 4.18 9.48
CA ALA A 284 -20.05 4.85 10.51
C ALA A 284 -19.55 4.56 11.94
N ALA A 285 -18.91 3.42 12.16
CA ALA A 285 -18.39 3.01 13.47
C ALA A 285 -16.95 3.49 13.74
N ILE A 286 -16.10 3.64 12.71
CA ILE A 286 -14.67 3.95 12.88
C ILE A 286 -14.40 5.44 12.83
N SER A 287 -13.70 6.00 13.83
CA SER A 287 -13.35 7.43 13.87
C SER A 287 -11.93 7.75 13.37
N ILE A 288 -11.00 6.79 13.38
CA ILE A 288 -9.60 7.05 13.04
C ILE A 288 -9.23 6.32 11.74
N PRO A 289 -8.92 7.04 10.65
CA PRO A 289 -8.64 6.45 9.34
C PRO A 289 -7.23 5.81 9.23
N CYS A 290 -6.72 5.24 10.32
CA CYS A 290 -5.39 4.61 10.34
C CYS A 290 -5.38 3.30 9.55
N THR A 291 -4.41 3.11 8.65
CA THR A 291 -4.20 1.89 7.84
C THR A 291 -3.14 0.97 8.42
N ALA A 292 -2.58 1.30 9.58
CA ALA A 292 -1.48 0.58 10.22
C ALA A 292 -0.23 0.42 9.32
N CYS A 293 0.07 1.41 8.48
CA CYS A 293 1.28 1.44 7.63
C CYS A 293 2.58 1.60 8.43
N ASP A 294 2.48 2.04 9.68
CA ASP A 294 3.55 2.19 10.68
C ASP A 294 4.64 3.23 10.34
N TYR A 295 4.41 4.13 9.37
CA TYR A 295 5.35 5.24 9.11
C TYR A 295 5.54 6.16 10.32
N CYS A 296 4.60 6.17 11.26
CA CYS A 296 4.71 6.86 12.54
C CYS A 296 5.61 6.13 13.56
N GLY A 297 6.17 4.96 13.23
CA GLY A 297 7.07 4.17 14.08
C GLY A 297 8.42 4.84 14.39
N ILE A 298 8.70 6.00 13.79
CA ILE A 298 9.86 6.85 14.09
C ILE A 298 9.75 7.60 15.43
N CYS A 299 8.70 7.33 16.23
CA CYS A 299 8.42 8.07 17.47
C CYS A 299 9.61 8.00 18.45
N PRO A 300 10.19 9.16 18.86
CA PRO A 300 11.34 9.17 19.77
C PRO A 300 11.02 8.66 21.18
N GLN A 301 9.72 8.54 21.51
CA GLN A 301 9.24 7.99 22.76
C GLN A 301 8.80 6.51 22.63
N ASP A 302 9.08 5.87 21.51
CA ASP A 302 8.71 4.47 21.22
C ASP A 302 7.21 4.16 21.45
N ILE A 303 6.33 5.11 21.16
CA ILE A 303 4.88 4.91 21.30
C ILE A 303 4.38 3.98 20.19
N ALA A 304 3.60 2.98 20.55
CA ALA A 304 3.02 2.02 19.61
C ALA A 304 1.77 2.62 18.89
N ILE A 305 1.95 3.72 18.16
CA ILE A 305 0.89 4.59 17.63
C ILE A 305 -0.13 3.80 16.81
N SER A 306 0.32 3.03 15.82
CA SER A 306 -0.56 2.25 14.94
C SER A 306 -1.36 1.19 15.71
N LYS A 307 -0.74 0.56 16.71
CA LYS A 307 -1.40 -0.41 17.59
C LYS A 307 -2.46 0.24 18.47
N ILE A 308 -2.16 1.42 19.02
CA ILE A 308 -3.13 2.21 19.83
C ILE A 308 -4.36 2.55 18.99
N PHE A 309 -4.17 3.02 17.76
CA PHE A 309 -5.26 3.32 16.85
C PHE A 309 -6.05 2.07 16.44
N ALA A 310 -5.37 0.93 16.27
CA ALA A 310 -6.04 -0.33 16.01
C ALA A 310 -6.94 -0.75 17.15
N ILE A 311 -6.44 -0.67 18.40
CA ILE A 311 -7.23 -0.96 19.62
C ILE A 311 -8.47 -0.07 19.70
N ARG A 312 -8.32 1.24 19.47
CA ARG A 312 -9.46 2.18 19.53
C ARG A 312 -10.50 1.92 18.45
N ASN A 313 -10.07 1.67 17.22
CA ASN A 313 -10.99 1.38 16.14
C ASN A 313 -11.67 0.01 16.33
N GLN A 314 -10.99 -0.97 16.90
CA GLN A 314 -11.60 -2.26 17.22
C GLN A 314 -12.65 -2.11 18.33
N GLU A 315 -12.36 -1.34 19.38
CA GLU A 315 -13.35 -1.00 20.41
C GLU A 315 -14.62 -0.37 19.82
N GLN A 316 -14.49 0.49 18.83
CA GLN A 316 -15.63 1.12 18.17
C GLN A 316 -16.47 0.13 17.35
N LEU A 317 -15.83 -0.91 16.79
CA LEU A 317 -16.50 -1.93 15.98
C LEU A 317 -17.21 -3.00 16.82
N ASP A 318 -16.59 -3.46 17.92
CA ASP A 318 -17.12 -4.55 18.75
C ASP A 318 -17.79 -4.08 20.07
N GLY A 319 -17.64 -2.80 20.41
CA GLY A 319 -18.19 -2.22 21.62
C GLY A 319 -17.51 -2.65 22.93
N ASP A 320 -16.44 -3.47 22.85
CA ASP A 320 -15.77 -4.06 24.02
C ASP A 320 -14.67 -3.14 24.59
N SER A 321 -15.10 -2.18 25.41
CA SER A 321 -14.18 -1.25 26.09
C SER A 321 -13.29 -1.92 27.14
N VAL A 322 -13.71 -3.04 27.72
CA VAL A 322 -12.92 -3.77 28.73
C VAL A 322 -11.73 -4.44 28.06
N LYS A 323 -11.96 -5.14 26.94
CA LYS A 323 -10.93 -5.74 26.11
C LYS A 323 -9.98 -4.67 25.54
N ALA A 324 -10.50 -3.54 25.08
CA ALA A 324 -9.70 -2.43 24.58
C ALA A 324 -8.76 -1.86 25.64
N ALA A 325 -9.26 -1.60 26.87
CA ALA A 325 -8.43 -1.13 27.98
C ALA A 325 -7.35 -2.16 28.37
N ALA A 326 -7.69 -3.46 28.40
CA ALA A 326 -6.72 -4.52 28.66
C ALA A 326 -5.62 -4.57 27.58
N ASN A 327 -5.97 -4.49 26.30
CA ASN A 327 -5.04 -4.45 25.18
C ASN A 327 -4.15 -3.19 25.20
N TYR A 328 -4.73 -2.03 25.55
CA TYR A 328 -3.97 -0.79 25.70
C TYR A 328 -2.94 -0.90 26.82
N LYS A 329 -3.33 -1.42 27.97
CA LYS A 329 -2.46 -1.64 29.13
C LYS A 329 -1.34 -2.65 28.82
N ALA A 330 -1.63 -3.67 28.00
CA ALA A 330 -0.63 -4.67 27.56
C ALA A 330 0.49 -4.08 26.69
N LEU A 331 0.34 -2.85 26.15
CA LEU A 331 1.43 -2.13 25.46
C LEU A 331 2.56 -1.69 26.42
N GLY A 332 2.34 -1.74 27.72
CA GLY A 332 3.34 -1.41 28.74
C GLY A 332 3.83 0.03 28.62
N GLN A 333 5.13 0.20 28.42
CA GLN A 333 5.77 1.50 28.29
C GLN A 333 5.52 2.21 26.93
N ARG A 334 4.83 1.57 26.00
CA ARG A 334 4.61 2.08 24.64
C ARG A 334 3.25 2.74 24.46
N THR A 335 2.64 3.22 25.55
CA THR A 335 1.34 3.90 25.55
C THR A 335 1.44 5.38 25.16
N ALA A 336 0.30 6.01 24.92
CA ALA A 336 0.21 7.42 24.56
C ALA A 336 0.58 8.39 25.70
N GLU A 337 0.69 7.91 26.94
CA GLU A 337 1.11 8.69 28.12
C GLU A 337 2.43 9.44 27.92
N LYS A 338 3.38 8.82 27.18
CA LYS A 338 4.69 9.40 26.92
C LYS A 338 4.71 10.45 25.80
N CYS A 339 3.58 10.80 25.21
CA CYS A 339 3.56 11.70 24.06
C CYS A 339 3.99 13.12 24.42
N VAL A 340 5.10 13.57 23.84
CA VAL A 340 5.64 14.94 24.01
C VAL A 340 5.16 15.91 22.93
N LYS A 341 4.21 15.49 22.07
CA LYS A 341 3.60 16.30 21.01
C LYS A 341 4.62 16.94 20.06
N CYS A 342 5.72 16.24 19.74
CA CYS A 342 6.77 16.76 18.85
C CYS A 342 6.36 16.89 17.35
N GLY A 343 5.25 16.29 16.94
CA GLY A 343 4.70 16.40 15.57
C GLY A 343 5.30 15.47 14.52
N GLN A 344 6.48 14.86 14.73
CA GLN A 344 7.18 14.05 13.73
C GLN A 344 6.31 12.93 13.11
N CYS A 345 5.48 12.28 13.92
CA CYS A 345 4.57 11.23 13.46
C CYS A 345 3.45 11.76 12.57
N VAL A 346 3.01 13.01 12.77
CA VAL A 346 1.96 13.66 11.95
C VAL A 346 2.51 13.94 10.56
N GLU A 347 3.72 14.50 10.45
CA GLU A 347 4.39 14.80 9.19
C GLU A 347 4.60 13.55 8.31
N GLN A 348 4.83 12.39 8.95
CA GLN A 348 5.03 11.13 8.24
C GLN A 348 3.73 10.38 7.93
N CYS A 349 2.59 10.81 8.47
CA CYS A 349 1.34 10.08 8.32
C CYS A 349 0.71 10.26 6.93
N PRO A 350 0.66 9.20 6.08
CA PRO A 350 0.03 9.29 4.77
C PRO A 350 -1.48 9.56 4.84
N GLN A 351 -2.08 9.30 6.02
CA GLN A 351 -3.51 9.49 6.27
C GLN A 351 -3.82 10.86 6.88
N GLN A 352 -2.81 11.73 7.06
CA GLN A 352 -2.93 13.09 7.62
C GLN A 352 -3.66 13.15 8.98
N ILE A 353 -3.52 12.07 9.77
CA ILE A 353 -4.12 11.97 11.09
C ILE A 353 -3.43 12.94 12.05
N GLN A 354 -4.22 13.72 12.83
CA GLN A 354 -3.71 14.53 13.94
C GLN A 354 -3.35 13.63 15.12
N ILE A 355 -2.24 12.88 14.96
CA ILE A 355 -1.89 11.73 15.79
C ILE A 355 -1.83 12.07 17.27
N PHE A 356 -1.18 13.16 17.67
CA PHE A 356 -1.03 13.51 19.09
C PHE A 356 -2.36 13.87 19.75
N GLU A 357 -3.32 14.46 19.01
CA GLU A 357 -4.66 14.74 19.51
C GLU A 357 -5.46 13.45 19.73
N GLU A 358 -5.40 12.53 18.77
CA GLU A 358 -6.08 11.24 18.89
C GLU A 358 -5.45 10.37 19.99
N LEU A 359 -4.14 10.38 20.14
CA LEU A 359 -3.45 9.70 21.23
C LEU A 359 -3.91 10.22 22.61
N GLU A 360 -4.05 11.53 22.77
CA GLU A 360 -4.53 12.14 24.02
C GLU A 360 -5.96 11.71 24.36
N LYS A 361 -6.86 11.71 23.35
CA LYS A 361 -8.25 11.26 23.52
C LYS A 361 -8.31 9.78 23.91
N ILE A 362 -7.50 8.93 23.26
CA ILE A 362 -7.47 7.49 23.54
C ILE A 362 -6.91 7.22 24.93
N HIS A 363 -5.83 7.91 25.32
CA HIS A 363 -5.26 7.74 26.67
C HIS A 363 -6.23 8.13 27.77
N LYS A 364 -6.97 9.24 27.62
CA LYS A 364 -8.03 9.63 28.55
C LYS A 364 -9.16 8.60 28.69
N ARG A 365 -9.36 7.78 27.66
CA ARG A 365 -10.44 6.78 27.63
C ARG A 365 -10.01 5.40 28.11
N LEU A 366 -8.80 4.95 27.74
CA LEU A 366 -8.32 3.57 27.91
C LEU A 366 -7.14 3.44 28.90
N GLY A 367 -6.51 4.56 29.29
CA GLY A 367 -5.35 4.64 30.18
C GLY A 367 -5.63 4.56 31.66
#